data_ed9aeeac0d7609cc34b09412ac425443
#
_entry.id   ed9aeeac0d7609cc34b09412ac425443
#
_cell.length_a   1.000
_cell.length_b   1.000
_cell.length_c   1.000
_cell.angle_alpha   90.00
_cell.angle_beta   90.00
_cell.angle_gamma   90.00
#
_symmetry.space_group_name_H-M   'P 1'
#
loop_
_entity.id
_entity.type
_entity.pdbx_description
1 polymer ?
#
loop_
_entity_poly.entity_id
_entity_poly.type
_entity_poly.pdbx_seq_one_letter_code
_entity_poly.pdbx_strand_id
1 'polypeptide(L)'
;MTGKDEYYNRAKQEGYRARSAYKLKQLDETAGLFGPGNTVVDLGAAPGGWSQVARERVGEQGTVIAVDLQRIKDIDGVETLRGDMTDDDTRERIIERIGEADVVVSDMAPNMTGEYHLDAARSAHLARMAFETALELLGAGGDLAVKIFEGQDVAPLREDME
;
A
#
# COMPACT_ATOMS: atom_id res chain seq x y z
N MET A 1 1.96 -4.14 27.97
CA MET A 1 1.27 -3.93 26.68
C MET A 1 2.27 -3.57 25.61
N THR A 2 2.18 -4.22 24.52
CA THR A 2 3.08 -3.97 23.40
C THR A 2 2.49 -2.92 22.47
N GLY A 3 3.32 -2.27 21.67
CA GLY A 3 2.85 -1.32 20.68
C GLY A 3 1.88 -1.92 19.67
N LYS A 4 2.01 -3.23 19.44
CA LYS A 4 1.12 -3.96 18.55
C LYS A 4 -0.35 -3.87 18.99
N ASP A 5 -0.60 -4.06 20.30
CA ASP A 5 -1.96 -3.98 20.83
C ASP A 5 -2.47 -2.56 20.82
N GLU A 6 -1.59 -1.61 21.09
CA GLU A 6 -1.94 -0.20 21.03
C GLU A 6 -2.36 0.21 19.61
N TYR A 7 -1.61 -0.20 18.59
CA TYR A 7 -1.95 0.11 17.21
C TYR A 7 -3.26 -0.56 16.78
N TYR A 8 -3.49 -1.78 17.22
CA TYR A 8 -4.74 -2.46 16.92
C TYR A 8 -5.94 -1.70 17.48
N ASN A 9 -5.84 -1.27 18.74
CA ASN A 9 -6.91 -0.53 19.41
C ASN A 9 -7.18 0.80 18.74
N ARG A 10 -6.14 1.52 18.33
CA ARG A 10 -6.29 2.79 17.65
C ARG A 10 -6.94 2.62 16.27
N ALA A 11 -6.51 1.63 15.51
CA ALA A 11 -7.08 1.36 14.20
C ALA A 11 -8.59 1.07 14.32
N LYS A 12 -8.97 0.29 15.31
CA LYS A 12 -10.36 -0.04 15.56
C LYS A 12 -11.17 1.20 15.93
N GLN A 13 -10.62 2.07 16.77
CA GLN A 13 -11.28 3.30 17.20
C GLN A 13 -11.47 4.28 16.04
N GLU A 14 -10.50 4.35 15.14
CA GLU A 14 -10.54 5.24 13.99
C GLU A 14 -11.29 4.66 12.80
N GLY A 15 -11.76 3.41 12.91
CA GLY A 15 -12.53 2.78 11.84
C GLY A 15 -11.71 2.20 10.72
N TYR A 16 -10.41 2.01 10.91
CA TYR A 16 -9.56 1.38 9.91
C TYR A 16 -9.72 -0.14 9.91
N ARG A 17 -9.64 -0.73 8.74
CA ARG A 17 -9.82 -2.17 8.53
C ARG A 17 -8.64 -3.01 9.00
N ALA A 18 -7.48 -2.40 9.19
CA ALA A 18 -6.28 -3.09 9.64
C ALA A 18 -5.48 -2.18 10.55
N ARG A 19 -4.85 -2.77 11.56
CA ARG A 19 -4.01 -1.99 12.49
C ARG A 19 -2.78 -1.41 11.81
N SER A 20 -2.31 -2.01 10.73
CA SER A 20 -1.19 -1.48 9.96
C SER A 20 -1.49 -0.11 9.35
N ALA A 21 -2.76 0.25 9.23
CA ALA A 21 -3.15 1.58 8.75
C ALA A 21 -2.56 2.68 9.62
N TYR A 22 -2.49 2.46 10.93
CA TYR A 22 -1.94 3.45 11.84
C TYR A 22 -0.44 3.70 11.57
N LYS A 23 0.29 2.64 11.22
CA LYS A 23 1.70 2.79 10.86
C LYS A 23 1.88 3.62 9.61
N LEU A 24 1.03 3.40 8.61
CA LEU A 24 1.09 4.21 7.38
C LEU A 24 0.78 5.67 7.68
N LYS A 25 -0.16 5.93 8.57
CA LYS A 25 -0.51 7.27 8.98
C LYS A 25 0.68 7.96 9.64
N GLN A 26 1.40 7.25 10.51
CA GLN A 26 2.60 7.76 11.16
C GLN A 26 3.71 8.04 10.14
N LEU A 27 3.88 7.15 9.17
CA LEU A 27 4.88 7.33 8.12
C LEU A 27 4.58 8.60 7.33
N ASP A 28 3.32 8.81 6.98
CA ASP A 28 2.93 10.00 6.26
C ASP A 28 3.22 11.27 7.07
N GLU A 29 2.92 11.25 8.36
CA GLU A 29 3.18 12.38 9.24
C GLU A 29 4.67 12.71 9.34
N THR A 30 5.52 11.68 9.30
CA THR A 30 6.96 11.84 9.43
C THR A 30 7.63 12.19 8.11
N ALA A 31 7.26 11.51 7.03
CA ALA A 31 7.94 11.60 5.74
C ALA A 31 7.21 12.43 4.68
N GLY A 32 5.97 12.82 4.94
CA GLY A 32 5.19 13.57 3.96
C GLY A 32 4.91 12.76 2.70
N LEU A 33 4.45 11.53 2.88
CA LEU A 33 4.26 10.59 1.77
C LEU A 33 3.14 11.03 0.82
N PHE A 34 2.01 11.45 1.38
CA PHE A 34 0.83 11.81 0.59
C PHE A 34 0.63 13.32 0.53
N GLY A 35 0.26 13.81 -0.64
CA GLY A 35 -0.13 15.20 -0.82
C GLY A 35 -1.57 15.30 -1.28
N PRO A 36 -2.25 16.43 -1.00
CA PRO A 36 -3.61 16.65 -1.49
C PRO A 36 -3.65 16.53 -3.01
N GLY A 37 -4.66 15.82 -3.52
CA GLY A 37 -4.82 15.64 -4.95
C GLY A 37 -3.98 14.56 -5.58
N ASN A 38 -3.11 13.88 -4.81
CA ASN A 38 -2.26 12.81 -5.34
C ASN A 38 -3.09 11.64 -5.87
N THR A 39 -2.49 10.91 -6.80
CA THR A 39 -3.00 9.63 -7.28
C THR A 39 -2.19 8.53 -6.62
N VAL A 40 -2.88 7.64 -5.91
CA VAL A 40 -2.27 6.58 -5.10
C VAL A 40 -2.74 5.22 -5.59
N VAL A 41 -1.80 4.27 -5.71
CA VAL A 41 -2.10 2.87 -5.97
C VAL A 41 -1.69 2.06 -4.75
N ASP A 42 -2.63 1.24 -4.25
CA ASP A 42 -2.39 0.34 -3.11
C ASP A 42 -2.36 -1.09 -3.64
N LEU A 43 -1.18 -1.69 -3.69
CA LEU A 43 -0.98 -3.04 -4.22
C LEU A 43 -1.10 -4.07 -3.12
N GLY A 44 -1.96 -5.08 -3.33
CA GLY A 44 -2.25 -6.06 -2.30
C GLY A 44 -3.06 -5.44 -1.17
N ALA A 45 -4.11 -4.72 -1.52
CA ALA A 45 -4.78 -3.78 -0.63
C ALA A 45 -5.72 -4.39 0.40
N ALA A 46 -6.23 -5.59 0.17
CA ALA A 46 -7.21 -6.18 1.10
C ALA A 46 -6.62 -6.32 2.51
N PRO A 47 -7.35 -6.00 3.55
CA PRO A 47 -8.77 -5.60 3.61
C PRO A 47 -9.05 -4.14 3.26
N GLY A 48 -8.03 -3.28 3.14
CA GLY A 48 -8.21 -1.90 2.68
C GLY A 48 -7.80 -0.81 3.66
N GLY A 49 -7.13 -1.17 4.75
CA GLY A 49 -6.73 -0.16 5.75
C GLY A 49 -5.82 0.91 5.20
N TRP A 50 -4.85 0.53 4.38
CA TRP A 50 -3.94 1.50 3.78
C TRP A 50 -4.64 2.38 2.75
N SER A 51 -5.59 1.82 2.00
CA SER A 51 -6.39 2.61 1.06
C SER A 51 -7.24 3.65 1.78
N GLN A 52 -7.75 3.30 2.96
CA GLN A 52 -8.51 4.26 3.77
C GLN A 52 -7.65 5.45 4.19
N VAL A 53 -6.43 5.19 4.64
CA VAL A 53 -5.50 6.27 5.01
C VAL A 53 -5.16 7.13 3.79
N ALA A 54 -4.83 6.49 2.68
CA ALA A 54 -4.51 7.22 1.46
C ALA A 54 -5.66 8.15 1.04
N ARG A 55 -6.89 7.64 1.09
CA ARG A 55 -8.07 8.43 0.72
C ARG A 55 -8.23 9.66 1.60
N GLU A 56 -8.03 9.51 2.90
CA GLU A 56 -8.08 10.64 3.82
C GLU A 56 -7.03 11.70 3.48
N ARG A 57 -5.84 11.24 3.17
CA ARG A 57 -4.69 12.15 2.97
C ARG A 57 -4.72 12.88 1.64
N VAL A 58 -5.21 12.24 0.59
CA VAL A 58 -5.26 12.90 -0.73
C VAL A 58 -6.51 13.76 -0.92
N GLY A 59 -7.52 13.55 -0.12
CA GLY A 59 -8.75 14.35 -0.17
C GLY A 59 -9.61 14.06 -1.39
N GLU A 60 -10.67 14.83 -1.55
CA GLU A 60 -11.64 14.61 -2.63
C GLU A 60 -11.08 14.84 -4.02
N GLN A 61 -10.03 15.63 -4.14
CA GLN A 61 -9.39 15.89 -5.42
C GLN A 61 -8.39 14.81 -5.80
N GLY A 62 -8.07 13.92 -4.87
CA GLY A 62 -7.13 12.83 -5.13
C GLY A 62 -7.84 11.59 -5.63
N THR A 63 -7.04 10.63 -6.06
CA THR A 63 -7.52 9.34 -6.57
C THR A 63 -6.80 8.23 -5.84
N VAL A 64 -7.54 7.22 -5.37
CA VAL A 64 -6.95 6.02 -4.79
C VAL A 64 -7.54 4.81 -5.50
N ILE A 65 -6.66 3.94 -5.99
CA ILE A 65 -7.07 2.65 -6.55
C ILE A 65 -6.44 1.53 -5.72
N ALA A 66 -7.30 0.64 -5.23
CA ALA A 66 -6.91 -0.51 -4.42
C ALA A 66 -6.94 -1.78 -5.25
N VAL A 67 -5.83 -2.48 -5.33
CA VAL A 67 -5.66 -3.65 -6.19
C VAL A 67 -5.36 -4.87 -5.33
N ASP A 68 -6.09 -5.96 -5.54
CA ASP A 68 -5.84 -7.22 -4.84
C ASP A 68 -6.42 -8.39 -5.63
N LEU A 69 -5.85 -9.57 -5.42
CA LEU A 69 -6.43 -10.82 -5.92
C LEU A 69 -7.76 -11.11 -5.24
N GLN A 70 -7.88 -10.73 -3.98
CA GLN A 70 -9.10 -10.91 -3.20
C GLN A 70 -10.03 -9.73 -3.41
N ARG A 71 -11.32 -10.00 -3.22
CA ARG A 71 -12.30 -8.93 -3.25
C ARG A 71 -12.10 -7.99 -2.06
N ILE A 72 -12.15 -6.70 -2.32
CA ILE A 72 -12.08 -5.66 -1.29
C ILE A 72 -13.49 -5.11 -1.13
N LYS A 73 -14.00 -5.06 0.11
CA LYS A 73 -15.27 -4.41 0.37
C LYS A 73 -15.18 -2.94 0.03
N ASP A 74 -16.26 -2.39 -0.48
CA ASP A 74 -16.28 -1.00 -0.92
C ASP A 74 -15.78 -0.05 0.15
N ILE A 75 -14.97 0.91 -0.28
CA ILE A 75 -14.42 1.99 0.54
C ILE A 75 -14.82 3.29 -0.14
N ASP A 76 -15.45 4.19 0.60
CA ASP A 76 -15.88 5.46 0.04
C ASP A 76 -14.71 6.20 -0.59
N GLY A 77 -14.89 6.59 -1.85
CA GLY A 77 -13.90 7.37 -2.56
C GLY A 77 -12.70 6.59 -3.06
N VAL A 78 -12.70 5.27 -2.93
CA VAL A 78 -11.62 4.40 -3.40
C VAL A 78 -12.16 3.51 -4.52
N GLU A 79 -11.42 3.46 -5.62
CA GLU A 79 -11.73 2.54 -6.70
C GLU A 79 -11.05 1.20 -6.40
N THR A 80 -11.77 0.10 -6.53
CA THR A 80 -11.21 -1.22 -6.30
C THR A 80 -11.05 -1.96 -7.61
N LEU A 81 -9.93 -2.68 -7.75
CA LEU A 81 -9.63 -3.46 -8.92
C LEU A 81 -9.16 -4.83 -8.49
N ARG A 82 -9.86 -5.87 -8.94
CA ARG A 82 -9.46 -7.24 -8.65
C ARG A 82 -8.51 -7.74 -9.72
N GLY A 83 -7.30 -8.11 -9.32
CA GLY A 83 -6.31 -8.60 -10.25
C GLY A 83 -4.97 -8.87 -9.57
N ASP A 84 -4.10 -9.54 -10.32
CA ASP A 84 -2.74 -9.84 -9.87
C ASP A 84 -1.83 -8.72 -10.36
N MET A 85 -1.16 -8.04 -9.44
CA MET A 85 -0.27 -6.92 -9.78
C MET A 85 0.88 -7.34 -10.70
N THR A 86 1.19 -8.64 -10.75
CA THR A 86 2.27 -9.14 -11.62
C THR A 86 1.84 -9.38 -13.06
N ASP A 87 0.53 -9.34 -13.31
CA ASP A 87 0.02 -9.51 -14.66
C ASP A 87 0.06 -8.19 -15.43
N ASP A 88 0.53 -8.25 -16.68
CA ASP A 88 0.56 -7.08 -17.54
C ASP A 88 -0.84 -6.50 -17.73
N ASP A 89 -1.85 -7.36 -17.86
CA ASP A 89 -3.23 -6.93 -18.01
C ASP A 89 -3.69 -6.06 -16.83
N THR A 90 -3.36 -6.48 -15.61
CA THR A 90 -3.72 -5.71 -14.42
C THR A 90 -3.05 -4.34 -14.43
N ARG A 91 -1.76 -4.30 -14.75
CA ARG A 91 -1.01 -3.05 -14.83
C ARG A 91 -1.58 -2.13 -15.90
N GLU A 92 -1.92 -2.67 -17.06
CA GLU A 92 -2.53 -1.88 -18.13
C GLU A 92 -3.87 -1.29 -17.69
N ARG A 93 -4.69 -2.06 -16.99
CA ARG A 93 -5.98 -1.57 -16.50
C ARG A 93 -5.81 -0.45 -15.47
N ILE A 94 -4.78 -0.53 -14.63
CA ILE A 94 -4.47 0.54 -13.69
C ILE A 94 -4.08 1.80 -14.47
N ILE A 95 -3.16 1.67 -15.41
CA ILE A 95 -2.67 2.81 -16.20
C ILE A 95 -3.80 3.47 -16.98
N GLU A 96 -4.71 2.68 -17.54
CA GLU A 96 -5.86 3.22 -18.26
C GLU A 96 -6.74 4.10 -17.36
N ARG A 97 -6.82 3.76 -16.08
CA ARG A 97 -7.68 4.49 -15.15
C ARG A 97 -7.04 5.73 -14.56
N ILE A 98 -5.74 5.70 -14.32
CA ILE A 98 -5.08 6.76 -13.58
C ILE A 98 -3.95 7.45 -14.33
N GLY A 99 -3.47 6.88 -15.42
CA GLY A 99 -2.24 7.36 -16.06
C GLY A 99 -1.04 7.03 -15.19
N GLU A 100 -0.43 8.04 -14.59
CA GLU A 100 0.71 7.84 -13.70
C GLU A 100 0.31 8.01 -12.24
N ALA A 101 0.93 7.25 -11.35
CA ALA A 101 0.71 7.38 -9.92
C ALA A 101 1.74 8.34 -9.31
N ASP A 102 1.31 9.08 -8.30
CA ASP A 102 2.22 9.89 -7.49
C ASP A 102 2.82 9.08 -6.35
N VAL A 103 2.04 8.13 -5.82
CA VAL A 103 2.46 7.28 -4.71
C VAL A 103 1.96 5.87 -4.95
N VAL A 104 2.83 4.89 -4.71
CA VAL A 104 2.43 3.48 -4.68
C VAL A 104 2.75 2.96 -3.28
N VAL A 105 1.78 2.30 -2.66
CA VAL A 105 1.97 1.69 -1.36
C VAL A 105 1.67 0.19 -1.44
N SER A 106 2.29 -0.60 -0.58
CA SER A 106 2.06 -2.03 -0.56
C SER A 106 2.29 -2.60 0.84
N ASP A 107 1.28 -3.29 1.36
CA ASP A 107 1.31 -3.93 2.68
C ASP A 107 1.04 -5.43 2.53
N MET A 108 1.65 -6.05 1.52
CA MET A 108 1.44 -7.46 1.27
C MET A 108 2.28 -8.32 2.21
N ALA A 109 1.70 -9.45 2.64
CA ALA A 109 2.43 -10.45 3.39
C ALA A 109 2.09 -11.82 2.84
N PRO A 110 3.05 -12.75 2.76
CA PRO A 110 2.74 -14.11 2.36
C PRO A 110 2.04 -14.85 3.49
N ASN A 111 1.47 -16.01 3.19
CA ASN A 111 0.99 -16.89 4.23
C ASN A 111 2.20 -17.35 5.05
N MET A 112 2.14 -17.10 6.36
CA MET A 112 3.26 -17.46 7.23
C MET A 112 3.31 -18.94 7.51
N THR A 113 4.52 -19.51 7.45
CA THR A 113 4.75 -20.93 7.68
C THR A 113 5.28 -21.21 9.09
N GLY A 114 5.77 -20.18 9.77
CA GLY A 114 6.47 -20.32 11.04
C GLY A 114 7.95 -20.57 10.88
N GLU A 115 8.43 -20.79 9.67
CA GLU A 115 9.86 -20.95 9.39
C GLU A 115 10.40 -19.59 8.96
N TYR A 116 11.27 -19.01 9.80
CA TYR A 116 11.71 -17.63 9.63
C TYR A 116 12.34 -17.32 8.27
N HIS A 117 13.28 -18.17 7.85
CA HIS A 117 14.00 -17.88 6.59
C HIS A 117 13.09 -17.97 5.38
N LEU A 118 12.15 -18.90 5.38
CA LEU A 118 11.19 -19.04 4.29
C LEU A 118 10.23 -17.86 4.27
N ASP A 119 9.73 -17.47 5.43
CA ASP A 119 8.79 -16.35 5.53
C ASP A 119 9.45 -15.04 5.13
N ALA A 120 10.70 -14.82 5.53
CA ALA A 120 11.46 -13.64 5.15
C ALA A 120 11.72 -13.62 3.63
N ALA A 121 12.04 -14.76 3.05
CA ALA A 121 12.28 -14.85 1.60
C ALA A 121 11.02 -14.54 0.80
N ARG A 122 9.87 -15.06 1.25
CA ARG A 122 8.59 -14.81 0.58
C ARG A 122 8.19 -13.35 0.71
N SER A 123 8.39 -12.76 1.87
CA SER A 123 8.09 -11.36 2.08
C SER A 123 8.97 -10.46 1.20
N ALA A 124 10.26 -10.79 1.11
CA ALA A 124 11.19 -10.05 0.24
C ALA A 124 10.79 -10.17 -1.23
N HIS A 125 10.34 -11.36 -1.64
CA HIS A 125 9.88 -11.58 -3.01
C HIS A 125 8.67 -10.70 -3.33
N LEU A 126 7.67 -10.68 -2.44
CA LEU A 126 6.49 -9.83 -2.64
C LEU A 126 6.87 -8.35 -2.69
N ALA A 127 7.77 -7.92 -1.82
CA ALA A 127 8.24 -6.54 -1.82
C ALA A 127 8.93 -6.19 -3.14
N ARG A 128 9.74 -7.11 -3.67
CA ARG A 128 10.42 -6.89 -4.94
C ARG A 128 9.42 -6.77 -6.08
N MET A 129 8.39 -7.62 -6.10
CA MET A 129 7.37 -7.56 -7.13
C MET A 129 6.57 -6.27 -7.07
N ALA A 130 6.25 -5.81 -5.85
CA ALA A 130 5.59 -4.52 -5.68
C ALA A 130 6.48 -3.39 -6.19
N PHE A 131 7.78 -3.45 -5.92
CA PHE A 131 8.73 -2.46 -6.39
C PHE A 131 8.79 -2.40 -7.92
N GLU A 132 8.92 -3.56 -8.55
CA GLU A 132 8.96 -3.62 -10.01
C GLU A 132 7.68 -3.09 -10.65
N THR A 133 6.53 -3.45 -10.08
CA THR A 133 5.26 -2.95 -10.56
C THR A 133 5.16 -1.44 -10.37
N ALA A 134 5.59 -0.95 -9.23
CA ALA A 134 5.54 0.47 -8.92
C ALA A 134 6.38 1.30 -9.90
N LEU A 135 7.54 0.80 -10.32
CA LEU A 135 8.38 1.51 -11.28
C LEU A 135 7.64 1.75 -12.61
N GLU A 136 6.75 0.85 -12.98
CA GLU A 136 5.96 1.03 -14.19
C GLU A 136 4.80 2.00 -14.02
N LEU A 137 4.31 2.14 -12.79
CA LEU A 137 3.13 2.96 -12.50
C LEU A 137 3.49 4.39 -12.08
N LEU A 138 4.64 4.58 -11.45
CA LEU A 138 5.01 5.88 -10.90
C LEU A 138 5.48 6.85 -11.98
N GLY A 139 5.03 8.10 -11.84
CA GLY A 139 5.60 9.20 -12.60
C GLY A 139 6.92 9.66 -12.01
N ALA A 140 7.59 10.58 -12.69
CA ALA A 140 8.86 11.12 -12.21
C ALA A 140 8.67 11.81 -10.85
N GLY A 141 9.54 11.50 -9.91
CA GLY A 141 9.46 12.06 -8.57
C GLY A 141 8.44 11.38 -7.65
N GLY A 142 7.83 10.29 -8.11
CA GLY A 142 6.86 9.56 -7.29
C GLY A 142 7.53 8.79 -6.14
N ASP A 143 6.73 8.46 -5.15
CA ASP A 143 7.18 7.78 -3.94
C ASP A 143 6.58 6.39 -3.83
N LEU A 144 7.36 5.47 -3.22
CA LEU A 144 6.93 4.11 -2.95
C LEU A 144 7.12 3.80 -1.47
N ALA A 145 6.12 3.19 -0.86
CA ALA A 145 6.22 2.70 0.52
C ALA A 145 5.81 1.23 0.57
N VAL A 146 6.69 0.39 1.08
CA VAL A 146 6.46 -1.06 1.14
C VAL A 146 6.72 -1.54 2.56
N LYS A 147 5.83 -2.40 3.06
CA LYS A 147 6.03 -3.05 4.36
C LYS A 147 7.06 -4.16 4.23
N ILE A 148 8.01 -4.17 5.15
CA ILE A 148 9.09 -5.18 5.19
C ILE A 148 8.83 -6.11 6.37
N PHE A 149 9.02 -7.42 6.13
CA PHE A 149 8.71 -8.46 7.12
C PHE A 149 9.38 -8.25 8.47
N GLU A 150 10.71 -8.12 8.49
CA GLU A 150 11.44 -8.10 9.75
C GLU A 150 11.12 -6.94 10.66
N GLY A 151 11.06 -5.76 10.12
CA GLY A 151 10.84 -4.60 10.93
C GLY A 151 9.38 -4.39 11.25
N GLN A 152 8.54 -5.03 10.47
CA GLN A 152 7.13 -4.67 10.48
C GLN A 152 6.98 -3.17 10.31
N ASP A 153 8.00 -2.60 9.73
CA ASP A 153 8.11 -1.18 9.45
C ASP A 153 7.78 -0.94 8.00
N VAL A 154 7.47 0.31 7.71
CA VAL A 154 7.23 0.75 6.35
C VAL A 154 8.42 1.59 5.93
N ALA A 155 9.04 1.21 4.82
CA ALA A 155 10.20 1.94 4.30
C ALA A 155 9.79 2.68 3.03
N PRO A 156 9.91 4.01 3.00
CA PRO A 156 9.66 4.77 1.76
C PRO A 156 10.88 4.67 0.85
N LEU A 157 10.62 4.52 -0.44
CA LEU A 157 11.65 4.51 -1.46
C LEU A 157 11.23 5.53 -2.52
N ARG A 158 12.19 6.27 -3.00
CA ARG A 158 11.94 7.25 -4.06
C ARG A 158 12.54 6.74 -5.35
N GLU A 159 11.82 6.97 -6.43
CA GLU A 159 12.24 6.52 -7.74
C GLU A 159 13.62 7.07 -8.12
N ASP A 160 13.87 8.31 -7.81
CA ASP A 160 15.13 8.97 -8.17
C ASP A 160 16.31 8.56 -7.30
N MET A 161 16.09 7.71 -6.31
CA MET A 161 17.17 7.19 -5.47
C MET A 161 17.73 5.87 -5.99
N GLU A 162 17.19 5.37 -7.04
CA GLU A 162 17.55 4.09 -7.63
C GLU A 162 18.92 4.11 -8.31
#